data_b198f3e381f89b761c930b4ff33402e7
#
_entry.id   b198f3e381f89b761c930b4ff33402e7
#
_cell.length_a   1.000
_cell.length_b   1.000
_cell.length_c   1.000
_cell.angle_alpha   90.00
_cell.angle_beta   90.00
_cell.angle_gamma   90.00
#
_symmetry.space_group_name_H-M   'P 1'
#
loop_
_entity.id
_entity.type
_entity.pdbx_description
1 polymer ?
#
loop_
_entity_poly.entity_id
_entity_poly.type
_entity_poly.pdbx_seq_one_letter_code
_entity_poly.pdbx_strand_id
1 'polypeptide(L)'
;MIAVYNDLLLAADSGQVSALCLLDLTAAFDNVDHDLLLLRLERQYGLRCVVLRWFQSYLSGRSYRVIYVNWTSSIVYIVCSVPQWSVLGPRLFIFYTANLADVVQQYHVNFHAYANDNQLYLHCRRDDMMSVVDRLERCLIAASHWMAANRLKLNAEKTELLWAG
;
A
#
# COMPACT_ATOMS: atom_id res chain seq x y z
N MET A 1 8.46 0.47 10.69
CA MET A 1 8.00 0.22 12.07
C MET A 1 8.77 1.01 13.12
N ILE A 2 10.11 0.96 13.18
CA ILE A 2 10.90 1.69 14.20
C ILE A 2 10.63 3.20 14.21
N ALA A 3 10.51 3.83 13.03
CA ALA A 3 10.23 5.26 12.92
C ALA A 3 8.87 5.64 13.54
N VAL A 4 7.80 4.93 13.16
CA VAL A 4 6.45 5.18 13.70
C VAL A 4 6.44 4.98 15.22
N TYR A 5 7.06 3.90 15.72
CA TYR A 5 7.15 3.64 17.15
C TYR A 5 7.88 4.78 17.90
N ASN A 6 8.99 5.27 17.35
CA ASN A 6 9.73 6.39 17.92
C ASN A 6 8.87 7.67 17.95
N ASP A 7 8.13 7.97 16.88
CA ASP A 7 7.25 9.14 16.82
C ASP A 7 6.12 9.06 17.87
N LEU A 8 5.54 7.86 18.05
CA LEU A 8 4.52 7.62 19.09
C LEU A 8 5.07 7.86 20.51
N LEU A 9 6.30 7.38 20.79
CA LEU A 9 6.95 7.61 22.09
C LEU A 9 7.22 9.10 22.34
N LEU A 10 7.76 9.81 21.35
CA LEU A 10 8.04 11.24 21.46
C LEU A 10 6.75 12.05 21.69
N ALA A 11 5.65 11.66 21.05
CA ALA A 11 4.35 12.26 21.26
C ALA A 11 3.85 12.03 22.71
N ALA A 12 3.95 10.79 23.21
CA ALA A 12 3.57 10.44 24.57
C ALA A 12 4.40 11.19 25.62
N ASP A 13 5.72 11.28 25.43
CA ASP A 13 6.62 12.05 26.30
C ASP A 13 6.27 13.55 26.33
N SER A 14 5.66 14.06 25.24
CA SER A 14 5.15 15.43 25.14
C SER A 14 3.72 15.59 25.68
N GLY A 15 3.14 14.55 26.28
CA GLY A 15 1.76 14.56 26.82
C GLY A 15 0.68 14.59 25.74
N GLN A 16 1.01 14.16 24.52
CA GLN A 16 0.08 14.02 23.39
C GLN A 16 -0.48 12.61 23.31
N VAL A 17 -1.64 12.50 22.68
CA VAL A 17 -2.25 11.24 22.28
C VAL A 17 -2.04 11.02 20.79
N SER A 18 -1.79 9.80 20.40
CA SER A 18 -1.57 9.41 19.01
C SER A 18 -2.69 8.53 18.51
N ALA A 19 -3.25 8.86 17.35
CA ALA A 19 -4.11 8.01 16.58
C ALA A 19 -3.27 7.28 15.53
N LEU A 20 -3.29 5.95 15.52
CA LEU A 20 -2.61 5.09 14.55
C LEU A 20 -3.66 4.24 13.82
N CYS A 21 -3.75 4.40 12.51
CA CYS A 21 -4.62 3.60 11.65
C CYS A 21 -3.78 2.64 10.82
N LEU A 22 -4.02 1.35 10.99
CA LEU A 22 -3.38 0.27 10.24
C LEU A 22 -4.29 -0.09 9.05
N LEU A 23 -3.79 0.12 7.84
CA LEU A 23 -4.52 -0.17 6.61
C LEU A 23 -4.12 -1.54 6.07
N ASP A 24 -5.08 -2.43 5.92
CA ASP A 24 -4.90 -3.72 5.24
C ASP A 24 -5.46 -3.67 3.82
N LEU A 25 -4.81 -4.33 2.89
CA LEU A 25 -5.23 -4.41 1.49
C LEU A 25 -5.60 -5.85 1.12
N THR A 26 -6.76 -6.02 0.52
CA THR A 26 -7.20 -7.32 0.03
C THR A 26 -6.38 -7.74 -1.18
N ALA A 27 -5.67 -8.87 -1.09
CA ALA A 27 -4.90 -9.45 -2.20
C ALA A 27 -4.00 -8.41 -2.92
N ALA A 28 -3.27 -7.59 -2.14
CA ALA A 28 -2.54 -6.42 -2.62
C ALA A 28 -1.64 -6.72 -3.83
N PHE A 29 -0.78 -7.73 -3.71
CA PHE A 29 0.16 -8.11 -4.77
C PHE A 29 -0.52 -8.71 -6.01
N ASP A 30 -1.67 -9.35 -5.84
CA ASP A 30 -2.41 -10.01 -6.92
C ASP A 30 -3.20 -9.02 -7.78
N ASN A 31 -3.45 -7.82 -7.26
CA ASN A 31 -4.21 -6.77 -7.94
C ASN A 31 -3.34 -5.72 -8.67
N VAL A 32 -2.02 -5.89 -8.68
CA VAL A 32 -1.12 -4.97 -9.40
C VAL A 32 -1.33 -5.09 -10.91
N ASP A 33 -1.83 -4.02 -11.51
CA ASP A 33 -2.01 -3.92 -12.96
C ASP A 33 -0.65 -3.70 -13.64
N HIS A 34 -0.31 -4.57 -14.60
CA HIS A 34 0.99 -4.53 -15.27
C HIS A 34 1.19 -3.28 -16.12
N ASP A 35 0.17 -2.87 -16.86
CA ASP A 35 0.26 -1.72 -17.75
C ASP A 35 0.42 -0.42 -16.95
N LEU A 36 -0.37 -0.28 -15.88
CA LEU A 36 -0.27 0.86 -14.98
C LEU A 36 1.08 0.89 -14.25
N LEU A 37 1.59 -0.25 -13.82
CA LEU A 37 2.92 -0.35 -13.21
C LEU A 37 4.01 0.07 -14.19
N LEU A 38 4.02 -0.46 -15.42
CA LEU A 38 4.99 -0.12 -16.45
C LEU A 38 4.94 1.37 -16.81
N LEU A 39 3.72 1.93 -16.92
CA LEU A 39 3.53 3.35 -17.16
C LEU A 39 4.14 4.22 -16.05
N ARG A 40 4.01 3.82 -14.78
CA ARG A 40 4.62 4.50 -13.64
C ARG A 40 6.14 4.37 -13.65
N LEU A 41 6.66 3.18 -13.89
CA LEU A 41 8.09 2.94 -14.02
C LEU A 41 8.71 3.85 -15.09
N GLU A 42 8.02 4.04 -16.21
CA GLU A 42 8.48 4.93 -17.27
C GLU A 42 8.36 6.41 -16.89
N ARG A 43 7.15 6.86 -16.50
CA ARG A 43 6.85 8.28 -16.34
C ARG A 43 7.36 8.89 -15.05
N GLN A 44 7.27 8.15 -13.94
CA GLN A 44 7.64 8.67 -12.62
C GLN A 44 9.08 8.37 -12.26
N TYR A 45 9.57 7.19 -12.65
CA TYR A 45 10.93 6.73 -12.31
C TYR A 45 11.91 6.83 -13.47
N GLY A 46 11.47 7.26 -14.67
CA GLY A 46 12.34 7.48 -15.83
C GLY A 46 12.94 6.21 -16.41
N LEU A 47 12.41 5.02 -16.08
CA LEU A 47 12.91 3.77 -16.61
C LEU A 47 12.49 3.62 -18.06
N ARG A 48 13.47 3.44 -18.97
CA ARG A 48 13.22 3.43 -20.42
C ARG A 48 14.00 2.31 -21.12
N CYS A 49 13.68 2.14 -22.38
CA CYS A 49 14.41 1.26 -23.30
C CYS A 49 14.57 -0.17 -22.77
N VAL A 50 15.79 -0.64 -22.61
CA VAL A 50 16.13 -2.02 -22.23
C VAL A 50 15.57 -2.35 -20.84
N VAL A 51 15.65 -1.41 -19.88
CA VAL A 51 15.19 -1.63 -18.52
C VAL A 51 13.68 -1.82 -18.48
N LEU A 52 12.91 -0.96 -19.16
CA LEU A 52 11.46 -1.09 -19.20
C LEU A 52 11.01 -2.38 -19.90
N ARG A 53 11.67 -2.73 -21.01
CA ARG A 53 11.42 -4.02 -21.71
C ARG A 53 11.73 -5.23 -20.84
N TRP A 54 12.75 -5.13 -19.97
CA TRP A 54 13.05 -6.19 -19.03
C TRP A 54 11.92 -6.37 -18.01
N PHE A 55 11.38 -5.30 -17.42
CA PHE A 55 10.23 -5.38 -16.53
C PHE A 55 8.99 -5.91 -17.23
N GLN A 56 8.75 -5.48 -18.46
CA GLN A 56 7.66 -6.00 -19.28
C GLN A 56 7.79 -7.52 -19.49
N SER A 57 8.98 -8.00 -19.83
CA SER A 57 9.25 -9.44 -19.97
C SER A 57 9.11 -10.20 -18.65
N TYR A 58 9.53 -9.59 -17.53
CA TYR A 58 9.41 -10.17 -16.20
C TYR A 58 7.95 -10.36 -15.77
N LEU A 59 7.07 -9.46 -16.14
CA LEU A 59 5.64 -9.48 -15.78
C LEU A 59 4.78 -10.29 -16.76
N SER A 60 5.12 -10.32 -18.06
CA SER A 60 4.32 -10.92 -19.12
C SER A 60 4.52 -12.44 -19.25
N GLY A 61 3.54 -13.11 -19.87
CA GLY A 61 3.60 -14.53 -20.23
C GLY A 61 3.62 -15.49 -19.05
N ARG A 62 3.30 -15.01 -17.86
CA ARG A 62 3.26 -15.84 -16.65
C ARG A 62 1.97 -16.62 -16.56
N SER A 63 2.09 -17.84 -16.07
CA SER A 63 0.94 -18.72 -15.83
C SER A 63 1.20 -19.62 -14.63
N TYR A 64 0.14 -20.16 -14.09
CA TYR A 64 0.23 -21.20 -13.07
C TYR A 64 -0.76 -22.34 -13.34
N ARG A 65 -0.52 -23.46 -12.71
CA ARG A 65 -1.43 -24.59 -12.61
C ARG A 65 -1.26 -25.28 -11.26
N VAL A 66 -2.32 -25.85 -10.76
CA VAL A 66 -2.31 -26.63 -9.52
C VAL A 66 -2.07 -28.09 -9.86
N ILE A 67 -1.12 -28.72 -9.17
CA ILE A 67 -0.85 -30.16 -9.26
C ILE A 67 -1.12 -30.75 -7.88
N TYR A 68 -2.03 -31.72 -7.83
CA TYR A 68 -2.37 -32.41 -6.60
C TYR A 68 -2.43 -33.93 -6.85
N VAL A 69 -1.49 -34.65 -6.25
CA VAL A 69 -1.28 -36.10 -6.45
C VAL A 69 -1.13 -36.39 -7.95
N ASN A 70 -2.12 -37.06 -8.57
CA ASN A 70 -2.14 -37.42 -9.99
C ASN A 70 -3.06 -36.53 -10.83
N TRP A 71 -3.55 -35.44 -10.26
CA TRP A 71 -4.44 -34.51 -10.95
C TRP A 71 -3.72 -33.19 -11.23
N THR A 72 -3.99 -32.59 -12.39
CA THR A 72 -3.43 -31.28 -12.78
C THR A 72 -4.54 -30.41 -13.34
N SER A 73 -4.63 -29.18 -12.84
CA SER A 73 -5.60 -28.19 -13.34
C SER A 73 -5.26 -27.72 -14.75
N SER A 74 -6.20 -27.06 -15.41
CA SER A 74 -5.92 -26.23 -16.58
C SER A 74 -4.90 -25.13 -16.25
N ILE A 75 -4.19 -24.65 -17.29
CA ILE A 75 -3.28 -23.50 -17.15
C ILE A 75 -4.11 -22.22 -16.99
N VAL A 76 -3.76 -21.41 -16.01
CA VAL A 76 -4.32 -20.07 -15.80
C VAL A 76 -3.24 -19.04 -16.08
N TYR A 77 -3.51 -18.13 -17.02
CA TYR A 77 -2.59 -17.04 -17.34
C TYR A 77 -2.77 -15.87 -16.36
N ILE A 78 -1.65 -15.30 -15.93
CA ILE A 78 -1.60 -14.18 -14.99
C ILE A 78 -1.58 -12.90 -15.81
N VAL A 79 -2.66 -12.10 -15.70
CA VAL A 79 -2.83 -10.83 -16.42
C VAL A 79 -2.56 -9.62 -15.52
N CYS A 80 -2.50 -9.82 -14.21
CA CYS A 80 -2.13 -8.84 -13.19
C CYS A 80 -1.35 -9.56 -12.09
N SER A 81 -0.76 -8.89 -11.19
CA SER A 81 0.02 -9.34 -10.04
C SER A 81 1.53 -9.13 -10.16
N VAL A 82 2.15 -8.94 -9.02
CA VAL A 82 3.60 -9.10 -8.87
C VAL A 82 3.90 -10.34 -8.07
N PRO A 83 5.01 -11.08 -8.37
CA PRO A 83 5.29 -12.34 -7.71
C PRO A 83 5.44 -12.17 -6.21
N GLN A 84 4.54 -12.78 -5.44
CA GLN A 84 4.70 -12.90 -4.00
C GLN A 84 5.97 -13.71 -3.70
N TRP A 85 6.60 -13.44 -2.58
CA TRP A 85 7.86 -14.10 -2.15
C TRP A 85 9.06 -13.89 -3.08
N SER A 86 8.97 -12.97 -4.03
CA SER A 86 10.12 -12.56 -4.85
C SER A 86 10.81 -11.33 -4.25
N VAL A 87 12.09 -11.16 -4.56
CA VAL A 87 12.85 -9.97 -4.14
C VAL A 87 12.27 -8.68 -4.74
N LEU A 88 11.69 -8.75 -5.94
CA LEU A 88 11.14 -7.60 -6.66
C LEU A 88 9.68 -7.30 -6.30
N GLY A 89 8.88 -8.27 -5.87
CA GLY A 89 7.47 -8.09 -5.58
C GLY A 89 7.19 -6.90 -4.66
N PRO A 90 7.75 -6.84 -3.45
CA PRO A 90 7.56 -5.71 -2.54
C PRO A 90 8.01 -4.36 -3.13
N ARG A 91 9.12 -4.33 -3.86
CA ARG A 91 9.64 -3.12 -4.50
C ARG A 91 8.73 -2.62 -5.62
N LEU A 92 8.24 -3.53 -6.47
CA LEU A 92 7.30 -3.19 -7.54
C LEU A 92 5.97 -2.70 -6.96
N PHE A 93 5.52 -3.27 -5.85
CA PHE A 93 4.36 -2.79 -5.14
C PHE A 93 4.55 -1.37 -4.59
N ILE A 94 5.71 -1.07 -4.00
CA ILE A 94 6.06 0.29 -3.55
C ILE A 94 6.04 1.26 -4.73
N PHE A 95 6.62 0.92 -5.88
CA PHE A 95 6.55 1.74 -7.08
C PHE A 95 5.12 1.93 -7.58
N TYR A 96 4.29 0.90 -7.45
CA TYR A 96 2.88 0.96 -7.81
C TYR A 96 2.06 1.86 -6.89
N THR A 97 2.39 1.96 -5.61
CA THR A 97 1.61 2.69 -4.62
C THR A 97 2.20 4.04 -4.22
N ALA A 98 3.32 4.46 -4.77
CA ALA A 98 4.05 5.65 -4.33
C ALA A 98 3.20 6.93 -4.26
N ASN A 99 2.32 7.17 -5.23
CA ASN A 99 1.45 8.35 -5.25
C ASN A 99 0.38 8.38 -4.15
N LEU A 100 0.17 7.28 -3.42
CA LEU A 100 -0.71 7.29 -2.26
C LEU A 100 -0.20 8.25 -1.17
N ALA A 101 1.12 8.37 -1.05
CA ALA A 101 1.75 9.31 -0.12
C ALA A 101 1.33 10.76 -0.41
N ASP A 102 1.25 11.15 -1.69
CA ASP A 102 0.84 12.50 -2.10
C ASP A 102 -0.62 12.79 -1.71
N VAL A 103 -1.49 11.77 -1.82
CA VAL A 103 -2.90 11.88 -1.40
C VAL A 103 -3.00 12.08 0.10
N VAL A 104 -2.30 11.27 0.89
CA VAL A 104 -2.32 11.35 2.35
C VAL A 104 -1.75 12.69 2.85
N GLN A 105 -0.68 13.17 2.22
CA GLN A 105 -0.03 14.43 2.60
C GLN A 105 -0.96 15.64 2.49
N GLN A 106 -1.93 15.64 1.57
CA GLN A 106 -2.92 16.70 1.42
C GLN A 106 -3.79 16.90 2.68
N TYR A 107 -3.89 15.87 3.51
CA TYR A 107 -4.63 15.89 4.78
C TYR A 107 -3.74 16.16 6.00
N HIS A 108 -2.45 16.42 5.79
CA HIS A 108 -1.47 16.59 6.87
C HIS A 108 -1.47 15.41 7.85
N VAL A 109 -1.61 14.19 7.32
CA VAL A 109 -1.53 12.92 8.04
C VAL A 109 -0.16 12.32 7.79
N ASN A 110 0.48 11.81 8.83
CA ASN A 110 1.73 11.08 8.68
C ASN A 110 1.47 9.71 8.04
N PHE A 111 2.32 9.33 7.12
CA PHE A 111 2.19 8.11 6.35
C PHE A 111 3.48 7.29 6.41
N HIS A 112 3.35 6.04 6.77
CA HIS A 112 4.43 5.06 6.69
C HIS A 112 3.94 3.84 5.91
N ALA A 113 4.68 3.43 4.89
CA ALA A 113 4.36 2.29 4.06
C ALA A 113 5.55 1.32 3.96
N TYR A 114 5.28 0.05 4.12
CA TYR A 114 6.20 -1.02 3.83
C TYR A 114 5.49 -2.10 3.00
N ALA A 115 5.67 -2.02 1.69
CA ALA A 115 4.92 -2.82 0.72
C ALA A 115 3.40 -2.61 0.89
N ASN A 116 2.65 -3.68 1.25
CA ASN A 116 1.21 -3.60 1.48
C ASN A 116 0.82 -3.13 2.89
N ASP A 117 1.77 -3.07 3.84
CA ASP A 117 1.52 -2.62 5.20
C ASP A 117 1.58 -1.09 5.25
N ASN A 118 0.43 -0.46 5.31
CA ASN A 118 0.30 0.99 5.31
C ASN A 118 -0.20 1.49 6.67
N GLN A 119 0.41 2.54 7.17
CA GLN A 119 0.12 3.13 8.47
C GLN A 119 -0.11 4.63 8.31
N LEU A 120 -1.25 5.11 8.81
CA LEU A 120 -1.57 6.52 8.94
C LEU A 120 -1.53 6.89 10.41
N TYR A 121 -0.89 8.00 10.77
CA TYR A 121 -0.87 8.40 12.17
C TYR A 121 -0.82 9.91 12.34
N LEU A 122 -1.39 10.35 13.45
CA LEU A 122 -1.43 11.74 13.88
C LEU A 122 -1.25 11.84 15.40
N HIS A 123 -0.70 12.95 15.84
CA HIS A 123 -0.58 13.28 17.25
C HIS A 123 -1.43 14.50 17.55
N CYS A 124 -2.06 14.54 18.75
CA CYS A 124 -2.87 15.66 19.19
C CYS A 124 -2.90 15.77 20.71
N ARG A 125 -3.41 16.91 21.18
CA ARG A 125 -3.84 17.04 22.58
C ARG A 125 -5.16 16.30 22.78
N ARG A 126 -5.45 15.90 24.00
CA ARG A 126 -6.68 15.18 24.33
C ARG A 126 -7.95 15.93 23.93
N ASP A 127 -7.92 17.25 23.98
CA ASP A 127 -9.07 18.10 23.61
C ASP A 127 -9.32 18.15 22.10
N ASP A 128 -8.32 17.78 21.27
CA ASP A 128 -8.38 17.85 19.83
C ASP A 128 -8.72 16.51 19.15
N MET A 129 -8.98 15.45 19.93
CA MET A 129 -9.20 14.08 19.41
C MET A 129 -10.28 13.99 18.33
N MET A 130 -11.40 14.71 18.50
CA MET A 130 -12.50 14.70 17.52
C MET A 130 -12.07 15.29 16.18
N SER A 131 -11.26 16.34 16.18
CA SER A 131 -10.70 16.95 14.98
C SER A 131 -9.75 15.98 14.25
N VAL A 132 -8.98 15.20 15.00
CA VAL A 132 -8.08 14.18 14.44
C VAL A 132 -8.87 13.05 13.79
N VAL A 133 -9.95 12.58 14.43
CA VAL A 133 -10.83 11.55 13.85
C VAL A 133 -11.41 12.03 12.52
N ASP A 134 -12.03 13.22 12.47
CA ASP A 134 -12.60 13.79 11.24
C ASP A 134 -11.54 13.92 10.12
N ARG A 135 -10.33 14.34 10.47
CA ARG A 135 -9.22 14.43 9.51
C ARG A 135 -8.76 13.07 9.00
N LEU A 136 -8.64 12.06 9.88
CA LEU A 136 -8.32 10.70 9.49
C LEU A 136 -9.40 10.08 8.61
N GLU A 137 -10.67 10.26 8.94
CA GLU A 137 -11.80 9.77 8.14
C GLU A 137 -11.77 10.33 6.72
N ARG A 138 -11.59 11.65 6.57
CA ARG A 138 -11.46 12.29 5.26
C ARG A 138 -10.25 11.76 4.47
N CYS A 139 -9.12 11.58 5.14
CA CYS A 139 -7.92 10.99 4.54
C CYS A 139 -8.17 9.55 4.10
N LEU A 140 -8.83 8.72 4.92
CA LEU A 140 -9.18 7.33 4.61
C LEU A 140 -10.11 7.22 3.40
N ILE A 141 -11.12 8.10 3.31
CA ILE A 141 -12.02 8.17 2.16
C ILE A 141 -11.23 8.48 0.89
N ALA A 142 -10.34 9.48 0.92
CA ALA A 142 -9.52 9.84 -0.24
C ALA A 142 -8.55 8.72 -0.62
N ALA A 143 -7.89 8.10 0.36
CA ALA A 143 -7.01 6.96 0.15
C ALA A 143 -7.76 5.76 -0.45
N SER A 144 -8.96 5.46 0.04
CA SER A 144 -9.81 4.39 -0.48
C SER A 144 -10.23 4.65 -1.93
N HIS A 145 -10.62 5.87 -2.27
CA HIS A 145 -10.94 6.26 -3.65
C HIS A 145 -9.72 6.14 -4.57
N TRP A 146 -8.55 6.59 -4.10
CA TRP A 146 -7.31 6.44 -4.86
C TRP A 146 -6.98 4.95 -5.07
N MET A 147 -7.08 4.13 -4.03
CA MET A 147 -6.86 2.69 -4.13
C MET A 147 -7.80 2.05 -5.15
N ALA A 148 -9.10 2.34 -5.08
CA ALA A 148 -10.09 1.82 -6.02
C ALA A 148 -9.78 2.22 -7.48
N ALA A 149 -9.41 3.47 -7.72
CA ALA A 149 -8.97 3.96 -9.04
C ALA A 149 -7.70 3.25 -9.55
N ASN A 150 -6.91 2.69 -8.64
CA ASN A 150 -5.68 1.95 -8.93
C ASN A 150 -5.84 0.42 -8.75
N ARG A 151 -7.06 -0.09 -8.85
CA ARG A 151 -7.40 -1.51 -8.76
C ARG A 151 -6.99 -2.19 -7.43
N LEU A 152 -6.74 -1.40 -6.41
CA LEU A 152 -6.50 -1.88 -5.06
C LEU A 152 -7.79 -1.80 -4.23
N LYS A 153 -7.93 -2.71 -3.27
CA LYS A 153 -9.10 -2.73 -2.39
C LYS A 153 -8.66 -2.70 -0.94
N LEU A 154 -9.11 -1.66 -0.23
CA LEU A 154 -8.96 -1.58 1.21
C LEU A 154 -9.81 -2.67 1.87
N ASN A 155 -9.23 -3.39 2.82
CA ASN A 155 -9.93 -4.37 3.65
C ASN A 155 -10.44 -3.68 4.91
N ALA A 156 -11.70 -3.23 4.87
CA ALA A 156 -12.30 -2.51 5.98
C ALA A 156 -12.41 -3.36 7.27
N GLU A 157 -12.57 -4.69 7.14
CA GLU A 157 -12.67 -5.60 8.28
C GLU A 157 -11.37 -5.80 9.04
N LYS A 158 -10.23 -5.55 8.38
CA LYS A 158 -8.88 -5.64 8.94
C LYS A 158 -8.19 -4.28 9.10
N THR A 159 -8.90 -3.20 8.77
CA THR A 159 -8.40 -1.85 9.01
C THR A 159 -8.72 -1.46 10.44
N GLU A 160 -7.70 -1.14 11.22
CA GLU A 160 -7.81 -0.91 12.66
C GLU A 160 -7.38 0.51 13.02
N LEU A 161 -8.12 1.16 13.92
CA LEU A 161 -7.74 2.43 14.53
C LEU A 161 -7.35 2.19 15.99
N LEU A 162 -6.14 2.54 16.34
CA LEU A 162 -5.57 2.41 17.68
C LEU A 162 -5.26 3.79 18.27
N TRP A 163 -5.45 3.92 19.57
CA TRP A 163 -5.03 5.08 20.34
C TRP A 163 -3.89 4.72 21.27
N ALA A 164 -2.87 5.59 21.34
CA ALA A 164 -1.72 5.45 22.22
C ALA A 164 -1.40 6.78 22.90
N GLY A 165 -1.08 6.76 24.21
CA GLY A 165 -0.75 7.95 25.02
C GLY A 165 -1.44 8.00 26.35
#